data_7105fb37fb62a9b16195dd77c4390542
#
_entry.id   7105fb37fb62a9b16195dd77c4390542
#
_cell.length_a   1.000
_cell.length_b   1.000
_cell.length_c   1.000
_cell.angle_alpha   90.00
_cell.angle_beta   90.00
_cell.angle_gamma   90.00
#
_symmetry.space_group_name_H-M   'P 1'
#
loop_
_entity.id
_entity.type
_entity.pdbx_description
1 polymer ?
#
loop_
_entity_poly.entity_id
_entity_poly.type
_entity_poly.pdbx_seq_one_letter_code
_entity_poly.pdbx_strand_id
1 'polypeptide(L)'
;MAKYLLLKHYRGAPAAVNDVPMEQWTPAEISAHMQYMRDFADRLEKSGEFVDGQALAPEGAWVRYDGEGRPPVTDGPFAETKDVIAGWMVIDVDTYERAVELAGELSAAPGAGGRPIHEWLELRPFLTEPPTITE
;
A
#
# COMPACT_ATOMS: atom_id res chain seq x y z
N MET A 1 11.97 -3.33 -18.16
CA MET A 1 11.59 -3.22 -16.73
C MET A 1 10.39 -2.35 -16.61
N ALA A 2 9.44 -2.77 -15.80
CA ALA A 2 8.17 -2.05 -15.63
C ALA A 2 7.96 -1.72 -14.16
N LYS A 3 7.35 -0.55 -13.91
CA LYS A 3 7.05 -0.12 -12.55
C LYS A 3 5.62 -0.44 -12.18
N TYR A 4 5.46 -0.90 -10.95
CA TYR A 4 4.17 -1.22 -10.37
C TYR A 4 4.04 -0.57 -9.00
N LEU A 5 2.81 -0.23 -8.65
CA LEU A 5 2.47 0.31 -7.34
C LEU A 5 1.75 -0.77 -6.55
N LEU A 6 2.24 -1.06 -5.36
CA LEU A 6 1.59 -1.94 -4.38
C LEU A 6 0.94 -1.05 -3.33
N LEU A 7 -0.35 -1.27 -3.09
CA LEU A 7 -1.12 -0.49 -2.13
C LEU A 7 -1.68 -1.38 -1.03
N LYS A 8 -1.41 -1.00 0.22
CA LYS A 8 -2.05 -1.57 1.40
C LYS A 8 -3.22 -0.69 1.79
N HIS A 9 -4.29 -1.30 2.29
CA HIS A 9 -5.50 -0.57 2.67
C HIS A 9 -5.81 -0.75 4.15
N TYR A 10 -6.16 0.34 4.84
CA TYR A 10 -6.82 0.26 6.14
C TYR A 10 -8.26 -0.19 5.96
N ARG A 11 -8.93 0.31 4.90
CA ARG A 11 -10.32 0.01 4.54
C ARG A 11 -10.44 -0.05 3.02
N GLY A 12 -11.38 -0.82 2.52
CA GLY A 12 -11.72 -0.90 1.10
C GLY A 12 -11.29 -2.20 0.44
N ALA A 13 -10.28 -2.89 0.98
CA ALA A 13 -9.91 -4.22 0.52
C ALA A 13 -10.78 -5.29 1.20
N PRO A 14 -10.94 -6.46 0.59
CA PRO A 14 -11.56 -7.60 1.28
C PRO A 14 -10.77 -7.97 2.53
N ALA A 15 -11.44 -8.60 3.51
CA ALA A 15 -10.80 -8.95 4.77
C ALA A 15 -9.61 -9.89 4.57
N ALA A 16 -8.55 -9.67 5.36
CA ALA A 16 -7.38 -10.53 5.39
C ALA A 16 -7.71 -11.86 6.09
N VAL A 17 -6.88 -12.87 5.87
CA VAL A 17 -7.05 -14.17 6.55
C VAL A 17 -6.81 -14.00 8.06
N ASN A 18 -5.72 -13.35 8.44
CA ASN A 18 -5.46 -12.99 9.83
C ASN A 18 -5.86 -11.53 10.03
N ASP A 19 -7.13 -11.31 10.36
CA ASP A 19 -7.78 -10.00 10.33
C ASP A 19 -7.85 -9.35 11.71
N VAL A 20 -6.86 -9.57 12.55
CA VAL A 20 -6.78 -8.93 13.87
C VAL A 20 -6.17 -7.54 13.71
N PRO A 21 -6.86 -6.46 14.12
CA PRO A 21 -6.33 -5.09 13.97
C PRO A 21 -5.01 -4.91 14.72
N MET A 22 -4.13 -4.11 14.16
CA MET A 22 -2.80 -3.86 14.72
C MET A 22 -2.85 -3.27 16.14
N GLU A 23 -3.90 -2.55 16.48
CA GLU A 23 -4.11 -1.99 17.81
C GLU A 23 -4.23 -3.07 18.88
N GLN A 24 -4.57 -4.30 18.49
CA GLN A 24 -4.69 -5.45 19.37
C GLN A 24 -3.45 -6.31 19.41
N TRP A 25 -2.42 -5.99 18.63
CA TRP A 25 -1.18 -6.77 18.61
C TRP A 25 -0.32 -6.45 19.82
N THR A 26 0.50 -7.43 20.23
CA THR A 26 1.52 -7.20 21.24
C THR A 26 2.68 -6.40 20.63
N PRO A 27 3.51 -5.73 21.48
CA PRO A 27 4.71 -5.05 20.97
C PRO A 27 5.65 -5.97 20.20
N ALA A 28 5.77 -7.24 20.60
CA ALA A 28 6.61 -8.21 19.92
C ALA A 28 6.07 -8.53 18.51
N GLU A 29 4.76 -8.62 18.37
CA GLU A 29 4.11 -8.86 17.07
C GLU A 29 4.30 -7.67 16.13
N ILE A 30 4.18 -6.45 16.65
CA ILE A 30 4.45 -5.23 15.87
C ILE A 30 5.91 -5.21 15.42
N SER A 31 6.85 -5.50 16.32
CA SER A 31 8.27 -5.56 15.97
C SER A 31 8.58 -6.58 14.88
N ALA A 32 7.99 -7.76 14.98
CA ALA A 32 8.18 -8.81 13.96
C ALA A 32 7.66 -8.39 12.60
N HIS A 33 6.49 -7.73 12.58
CA HIS A 33 5.92 -7.21 11.35
C HIS A 33 6.83 -6.15 10.71
N MET A 34 7.28 -5.19 11.52
CA MET A 34 8.15 -4.11 11.01
C MET A 34 9.49 -4.65 10.53
N GLN A 35 10.03 -5.68 11.22
CA GLN A 35 11.28 -6.31 10.78
C GLN A 35 11.10 -7.02 9.44
N TYR A 36 9.98 -7.72 9.26
CA TYR A 36 9.66 -8.36 7.98
C TYR A 36 9.61 -7.32 6.84
N MET A 37 8.98 -6.17 7.09
CA MET A 37 8.86 -5.10 6.12
C MET A 37 10.25 -4.53 5.75
N ARG A 38 11.12 -4.32 6.75
CA ARG A 38 12.49 -3.84 6.51
C ARG A 38 13.30 -4.85 5.71
N ASP A 39 13.23 -6.13 6.09
CA ASP A 39 13.98 -7.18 5.40
C ASP A 39 13.51 -7.33 3.95
N PHE A 40 12.21 -7.22 3.71
CA PHE A 40 11.63 -7.25 2.38
C PHE A 40 12.17 -6.09 1.53
N ALA A 41 12.11 -4.87 2.05
CA ALA A 41 12.61 -3.69 1.35
C ALA A 41 14.12 -3.80 1.08
N ASP A 42 14.90 -4.28 2.04
CA ASP A 42 16.34 -4.46 1.90
C ASP A 42 16.68 -5.46 0.78
N ARG A 43 15.95 -6.57 0.71
CA ARG A 43 16.14 -7.54 -0.38
C ARG A 43 15.85 -6.93 -1.74
N LEU A 44 14.79 -6.16 -1.85
CA LEU A 44 14.42 -5.49 -3.10
C LEU A 44 15.40 -4.39 -3.48
N GLU A 45 15.96 -3.68 -2.49
CA GLU A 45 17.04 -2.72 -2.76
C GLU A 45 18.26 -3.42 -3.36
N LYS A 46 18.65 -4.53 -2.78
CA LYS A 46 19.81 -5.30 -3.27
C LYS A 46 19.59 -5.88 -4.66
N SER A 47 18.38 -6.26 -5.00
CA SER A 47 18.04 -6.77 -6.32
C SER A 47 17.82 -5.67 -7.35
N GLY A 48 17.74 -4.40 -6.91
CA GLY A 48 17.44 -3.26 -7.78
C GLY A 48 15.95 -3.10 -8.07
N GLU A 49 15.09 -3.84 -7.39
CA GLU A 49 13.65 -3.81 -7.64
C GLU A 49 12.90 -2.79 -6.79
N PHE A 50 13.49 -2.30 -5.70
CA PHE A 50 12.86 -1.30 -4.83
C PHE A 50 13.08 0.10 -5.39
N VAL A 51 12.01 0.87 -5.54
CA VAL A 51 12.09 2.27 -5.95
C VAL A 51 11.82 3.20 -4.76
N ASP A 52 10.69 3.04 -4.10
CA ASP A 52 10.32 3.85 -2.94
C ASP A 52 9.11 3.23 -2.24
N GLY A 53 8.84 3.67 -1.02
CA GLY A 53 7.68 3.22 -0.28
C GLY A 53 7.53 3.97 1.04
N GLN A 54 6.29 4.07 1.50
CA GLN A 54 5.98 4.77 2.75
C GLN A 54 4.65 4.29 3.34
N ALA A 55 4.61 4.15 4.65
CA ALA A 55 3.36 3.95 5.37
C ALA A 55 2.64 5.30 5.54
N LEU A 56 1.32 5.26 5.58
CA LEU A 56 0.47 6.43 5.72
C LEU A 56 -0.35 6.34 7.00
N ALA A 57 -0.57 7.49 7.64
CA ALA A 57 -1.50 7.57 8.76
C ALA A 57 -2.95 7.44 8.26
N PRO A 58 -3.89 6.97 9.10
CA PRO A 58 -5.27 6.76 8.66
C PRO A 58 -6.08 8.04 8.49
N GLU A 59 -5.62 9.15 9.04
CA GLU A 59 -6.31 10.42 8.88
C GLU A 59 -5.95 11.11 7.57
N GLY A 60 -6.90 11.89 7.06
CA GLY A 60 -6.69 12.64 5.83
C GLY A 60 -7.84 13.59 5.56
N ALA A 61 -7.75 14.34 4.47
CA ALA A 61 -8.75 15.29 4.07
C ALA A 61 -8.88 15.33 2.55
N TRP A 62 -10.08 15.62 2.08
CA TRP A 62 -10.33 16.00 0.70
C TRP A 62 -10.07 17.50 0.56
N VAL A 63 -9.33 17.90 -0.47
CA VAL A 63 -8.99 19.30 -0.71
C VAL A 63 -9.26 19.62 -2.17
N ARG A 64 -9.92 20.75 -2.43
CA ARG A 64 -10.04 21.26 -3.80
C ARG A 64 -10.08 22.78 -3.83
N TYR A 65 -9.66 23.35 -4.93
CA TYR A 65 -9.86 24.77 -5.23
C TYR A 65 -11.17 24.93 -5.97
N ASP A 66 -12.03 25.84 -5.51
CA ASP A 66 -13.35 26.06 -6.12
C ASP A 66 -13.35 27.11 -7.25
N GLY A 67 -12.21 27.76 -7.52
CA GLY A 67 -12.12 28.75 -8.58
C GLY A 67 -12.54 30.16 -8.18
N GLU A 68 -12.87 30.39 -6.91
CA GLU A 68 -13.42 31.68 -6.45
C GLU A 68 -12.36 32.64 -5.88
N GLY A 69 -11.08 32.37 -6.09
CA GLY A 69 -10.00 33.24 -5.64
C GLY A 69 -9.73 33.22 -4.14
N ARG A 70 -10.26 32.22 -3.43
CA ARG A 70 -10.05 32.02 -1.99
C ARG A 70 -9.26 30.74 -1.74
N PRO A 71 -8.77 30.51 -0.51
CA PRO A 71 -8.00 29.31 -0.19
C PRO A 71 -8.75 28.03 -0.57
N PRO A 72 -8.03 26.93 -0.86
CA PRO A 72 -8.67 25.65 -1.16
C PRO A 72 -9.65 25.20 -0.07
N VAL A 73 -10.73 24.59 -0.50
CA VAL A 73 -11.75 24.01 0.41
C VAL A 73 -11.28 22.64 0.85
N THR A 74 -11.42 22.35 2.15
CA THR A 74 -11.14 21.04 2.70
C THR A 74 -12.41 20.39 3.18
N ASP A 75 -12.51 19.08 2.98
CA ASP A 75 -13.62 18.27 3.46
C ASP A 75 -13.03 17.08 4.20
N GLY A 76 -13.19 17.06 5.50
CA GLY A 76 -12.64 16.02 6.36
C GLY A 76 -13.35 16.00 7.71
N PRO A 77 -13.07 15.00 8.54
CA PRO A 77 -12.30 13.79 8.28
C PRO A 77 -12.96 12.87 7.24
N PHE A 78 -12.20 11.88 6.76
CA PHE A 78 -12.76 10.92 5.82
C PHE A 78 -13.94 10.17 6.42
N ALA A 79 -14.97 9.92 5.62
CA ALA A 79 -16.10 9.10 6.02
C ALA A 79 -15.63 7.68 6.38
N GLU A 80 -16.34 7.03 7.32
CA GLU A 80 -15.99 5.68 7.77
C GLU A 80 -16.04 4.64 6.65
N THR A 81 -16.85 4.88 5.63
CA THR A 81 -16.99 3.97 4.48
C THR A 81 -16.00 4.26 3.35
N LYS A 82 -15.18 5.32 3.50
CA LYS A 82 -14.19 5.65 2.49
C LYS A 82 -13.07 4.62 2.48
N ASP A 83 -12.62 4.22 1.31
CA ASP A 83 -11.39 3.45 1.14
C ASP A 83 -10.21 4.28 1.62
N VAL A 84 -9.37 3.70 2.49
CA VAL A 84 -8.22 4.40 3.04
C VAL A 84 -6.96 3.58 2.83
N ILE A 85 -6.01 4.16 2.10
CA ILE A 85 -4.73 3.52 1.82
C ILE A 85 -3.84 3.62 3.05
N ALA A 86 -3.26 2.48 3.46
CA ALA A 86 -2.39 2.40 4.63
C ALA A 86 -0.92 2.58 4.28
N GLY A 87 -0.55 2.32 3.04
CA GLY A 87 0.83 2.46 2.60
C GLY A 87 0.98 2.12 1.13
N TRP A 88 2.12 2.49 0.59
CA TRP A 88 2.41 2.25 -0.82
C TRP A 88 3.88 1.86 -0.99
N MET A 89 4.14 1.09 -2.04
CA MET A 89 5.49 0.74 -2.45
C MET A 89 5.56 0.72 -3.97
N VAL A 90 6.60 1.32 -4.53
CA VAL A 90 6.88 1.28 -5.97
C VAL A 90 8.00 0.29 -6.21
N ILE A 91 7.76 -0.67 -7.09
CA ILE A 91 8.76 -1.66 -7.51
C ILE A 91 9.01 -1.54 -9.02
N ASP A 92 10.22 -1.90 -9.44
CA ASP A 92 10.62 -1.92 -10.83
C ASP A 92 11.08 -3.33 -11.16
N VAL A 93 10.30 -4.05 -11.95
CA VAL A 93 10.49 -5.48 -12.19
C VAL A 93 10.43 -5.80 -13.68
N ASP A 94 10.99 -6.96 -14.05
CA ASP A 94 11.06 -7.37 -15.46
C ASP A 94 9.72 -7.86 -16.00
N THR A 95 8.88 -8.47 -15.14
CA THR A 95 7.62 -9.08 -15.59
C THR A 95 6.49 -8.79 -14.60
N TYR A 96 5.26 -8.85 -15.10
CA TYR A 96 4.07 -8.79 -14.26
C TYR A 96 4.04 -9.93 -13.23
N GLU A 97 4.46 -11.11 -13.63
CA GLU A 97 4.51 -12.29 -12.76
C GLU A 97 5.43 -12.05 -11.56
N ARG A 98 6.54 -11.35 -11.78
CA ARG A 98 7.42 -10.97 -10.68
C ARG A 98 6.74 -9.99 -9.73
N ALA A 99 5.97 -9.04 -10.26
CA ALA A 99 5.20 -8.10 -9.43
C ALA A 99 4.17 -8.84 -8.56
N VAL A 100 3.47 -9.82 -9.12
CA VAL A 100 2.52 -10.65 -8.39
C VAL A 100 3.22 -11.46 -7.29
N GLU A 101 4.37 -12.03 -7.60
CA GLU A 101 5.17 -12.79 -6.63
C GLU A 101 5.57 -11.91 -5.44
N LEU A 102 6.05 -10.71 -5.71
CA LEU A 102 6.44 -9.77 -4.65
C LEU A 102 5.25 -9.29 -3.83
N ALA A 103 4.11 -9.05 -4.46
CA ALA A 103 2.88 -8.71 -3.75
C ALA A 103 2.47 -9.86 -2.82
N GLY A 104 2.59 -11.10 -3.26
CA GLY A 104 2.32 -12.28 -2.43
C GLY A 104 3.23 -12.36 -1.22
N GLU A 105 4.52 -12.10 -1.39
CA GLU A 105 5.47 -12.07 -0.27
C GLU A 105 5.14 -10.96 0.72
N LEU A 106 4.82 -9.77 0.23
CA LEU A 106 4.45 -8.66 1.10
C LEU A 106 3.16 -8.95 1.87
N SER A 107 2.20 -9.60 1.23
CA SER A 107 0.94 -10.03 1.84
C SER A 107 1.14 -10.99 3.01
N ALA A 108 2.22 -11.77 3.00
CA ALA A 108 2.49 -12.80 3.99
C ALA A 108 3.22 -12.27 5.23
N ALA A 109 3.36 -10.96 5.40
CA ALA A 109 3.96 -10.39 6.60
C ALA A 109 3.24 -10.90 7.85
N PRO A 110 3.98 -11.18 8.95
CA PRO A 110 3.36 -11.70 10.17
C PRO A 110 2.50 -10.63 10.86
N GLY A 111 1.42 -11.07 11.46
CA GLY A 111 0.53 -10.24 12.26
C GLY A 111 0.31 -10.84 13.63
N ALA A 112 -0.92 -10.82 14.11
CA ALA A 112 -1.28 -11.35 15.43
C ALA A 112 -0.88 -12.83 15.54
N GLY A 113 -0.29 -13.19 16.67
CA GLY A 113 0.17 -14.55 16.94
C GLY A 113 1.36 -15.00 16.07
N GLY A 114 2.00 -14.06 15.38
CA GLY A 114 3.09 -14.36 14.44
C GLY A 114 2.62 -15.05 13.15
N ARG A 115 1.31 -15.18 12.96
CA ARG A 115 0.76 -15.81 11.75
C ARG A 115 0.74 -14.82 10.60
N PRO A 116 0.97 -15.31 9.36
CA PRO A 116 0.87 -14.44 8.18
C PRO A 116 -0.50 -13.77 8.08
N ILE A 117 -0.51 -12.51 7.69
CA ILE A 117 -1.76 -11.75 7.56
C ILE A 117 -2.55 -12.23 6.35
N HIS A 118 -1.87 -12.46 5.23
CA HIS A 118 -2.51 -12.77 3.93
C HIS A 118 -3.56 -11.73 3.58
N GLU A 119 -3.15 -10.45 3.62
CA GLU A 119 -4.00 -9.35 3.21
C GLU A 119 -4.06 -9.23 1.69
N TRP A 120 -5.11 -8.64 1.19
CA TRP A 120 -5.21 -8.30 -0.23
C TRP A 120 -4.45 -7.00 -0.47
N LEU A 121 -3.50 -7.05 -1.39
CA LEU A 121 -2.78 -5.86 -1.84
C LEU A 121 -3.30 -5.47 -3.22
N GLU A 122 -3.49 -4.18 -3.43
CA GLU A 122 -3.84 -3.67 -4.74
C GLU A 122 -2.57 -3.49 -5.56
N LEU A 123 -2.50 -4.11 -6.72
CA LEU A 123 -1.36 -4.04 -7.63
C LEU A 123 -1.76 -3.23 -8.85
N ARG A 124 -1.06 -2.12 -9.11
CA ARG A 124 -1.38 -1.21 -10.20
C ARG A 124 -0.14 -0.97 -11.07
N PRO A 125 -0.23 -1.23 -12.38
CA PRO A 125 0.86 -0.81 -13.27
C PRO A 125 0.87 0.71 -13.41
N PHE A 126 2.06 1.29 -13.56
CA PHE A 126 2.18 2.70 -13.87
C PHE A 126 1.79 2.94 -15.32
N LEU A 127 1.16 4.07 -15.57
CA LEU A 127 0.86 4.50 -16.94
C LEU A 127 2.17 5.00 -17.56
N THR A 128 2.68 4.27 -18.54
CA THR A 128 3.96 4.61 -19.19
C THR A 128 3.79 5.52 -20.40
N GLU A 129 2.59 5.55 -20.96
CA GLU A 129 2.24 6.39 -22.11
C GLU A 129 0.90 7.06 -21.86
N PRO A 130 0.67 8.27 -22.38
CA PRO A 130 -0.63 8.90 -22.29
C PRO A 130 -1.72 8.04 -22.93
N PRO A 131 -2.96 8.04 -22.41
CA PRO A 131 -4.04 7.30 -23.04
C PRO A 131 -4.23 7.74 -24.49
N THR A 132 -4.39 6.77 -25.38
CA THR A 132 -4.69 7.07 -26.79
C THR A 132 -6.19 7.15 -26.94
N ILE A 133 -6.66 8.30 -27.44
CA ILE A 133 -8.08 8.48 -27.79
C ILE A 133 -8.23 8.03 -29.22
N THR A 134 -9.02 6.96 -29.42
CA THR A 134 -9.36 6.47 -30.76
C THR A 134 -10.73 6.95 -31.11
N GLU A 135 -10.85 7.66 -32.26
CA GLU A 135 -12.12 8.12 -32.80
C GLU A 135 -12.73 7.08 -33.74
#